data_89ea07265680cd1b9fb2c55cf2ef2ccd
#
_entry.id   89ea07265680cd1b9fb2c55cf2ef2ccd
#
_cell.length_a   1.000
_cell.length_b   1.000
_cell.length_c   1.000
_cell.angle_alpha   90.00
_cell.angle_beta   90.00
_cell.angle_gamma   90.00
#
_symmetry.space_group_name_H-M   'P 1'
#
loop_
_entity.id
_entity.type
_entity.pdbx_description
1 polymer ?
#
loop_
_entity_poly.entity_id
_entity_poly.type
_entity_poly.pdbx_seq_one_letter_code
_entity_poly.pdbx_strand_id
1 'polypeptide(L)'
;MPSVLFLNPAFPAEMPFFTQALAEVGATVVGVGDTPKHMLPPRCRRALSNYIQVRSLFDEDAALREIVSEVRAAGVHFDRIETLWEPMVMLAAKLRKVMGVPGLRPEQALPFRDKELMKQKLDAAGIRTPRHASCSDERSVRAAVEKIGYPIMIKPIAGAGSADTHRVNDASELDDVIAKTRHVPVVSVEEFVEGREYTFDTICANGRPLFYNVCWYRPRPLIARTVQWVSPQVVVLRDPDTPELQDGLRMGMQVLKALEFESGFTHMEWYLKDSGEVVFGEIGARVGGARMIDQMNFSNDADMYCGWAAAVCYGKLAQPVQRNHNVAIIFKRAQGDGRIQKIDGLARYMSRFGQHVVSLDLLPVGAHRRNWLQTLISDGYAIVRHPHLETCLAMADRFGTDVQLHAG
;
A
#
# COMPACT_ATOMS: atom_id res chain seq x y z
N MET A 1 8.86 -27.37 -10.01
CA MET A 1 8.79 -26.30 -8.99
C MET A 1 8.99 -24.98 -9.73
N PRO A 2 8.14 -23.96 -9.51
CA PRO A 2 8.30 -22.68 -10.19
C PRO A 2 9.61 -22.01 -9.82
N SER A 3 10.24 -21.35 -10.77
CA SER A 3 11.42 -20.52 -10.58
C SER A 3 11.01 -19.05 -10.58
N VAL A 4 11.30 -18.31 -9.51
CA VAL A 4 10.86 -16.94 -9.31
C VAL A 4 12.06 -16.00 -9.14
N LEU A 5 12.12 -14.97 -9.96
CA LEU A 5 13.01 -13.83 -9.76
C LEU A 5 12.26 -12.78 -8.94
N PHE A 6 12.69 -12.51 -7.72
CA PHE A 6 12.01 -11.58 -6.81
C PHE A 6 12.84 -10.32 -6.56
N LEU A 7 12.31 -9.18 -7.02
CA LEU A 7 12.98 -7.89 -6.90
C LEU A 7 12.81 -7.32 -5.50
N ASN A 8 13.91 -6.85 -4.93
CA ASN A 8 14.01 -6.26 -3.61
C ASN A 8 13.42 -7.13 -2.48
N PRO A 9 13.95 -8.35 -2.26
CA PRO A 9 13.36 -9.35 -1.37
C PRO A 9 13.44 -8.99 0.12
N ALA A 10 14.16 -7.93 0.48
CA ALA A 10 14.44 -7.54 1.87
C ALA A 10 13.76 -6.24 2.31
N PHE A 11 13.23 -5.44 1.38
CA PHE A 11 12.63 -4.13 1.66
C PHE A 11 11.38 -3.90 0.77
N PRO A 12 10.30 -3.29 1.25
CA PRO A 12 10.00 -2.87 2.65
C PRO A 12 10.01 -4.01 3.69
N ALA A 13 9.69 -3.69 4.94
CA ALA A 13 9.84 -4.58 6.09
C ALA A 13 9.06 -5.92 5.97
N GLU A 14 8.01 -5.94 5.17
CA GLU A 14 7.18 -7.12 4.90
C GLU A 14 7.79 -8.06 3.85
N MET A 15 8.70 -7.59 3.00
CA MET A 15 9.26 -8.38 1.89
C MET A 15 9.96 -9.67 2.31
N PRO A 16 10.71 -9.73 3.46
CA PRO A 16 11.28 -10.99 3.92
C PRO A 16 10.25 -12.10 4.18
N PHE A 17 9.02 -11.75 4.55
CA PHE A 17 7.92 -12.71 4.75
C PHE A 17 7.40 -13.23 3.40
N PHE A 18 7.24 -12.36 2.41
CA PHE A 18 6.88 -12.76 1.04
C PHE A 18 7.96 -13.62 0.39
N THR A 19 9.25 -13.28 0.62
CA THR A 19 10.38 -14.09 0.15
C THR A 19 10.33 -15.50 0.74
N GLN A 20 10.06 -15.61 2.05
CA GLN A 20 9.90 -16.88 2.73
C GLN A 20 8.69 -17.66 2.19
N ALA A 21 7.55 -16.99 2.02
CA ALA A 21 6.32 -17.59 1.53
C ALA A 21 6.48 -18.20 0.12
N LEU A 22 7.23 -17.55 -0.77
CA LEU A 22 7.57 -18.14 -2.08
C LEU A 22 8.32 -19.47 -1.93
N ALA A 23 9.30 -19.54 -1.02
CA ALA A 23 10.03 -20.78 -0.76
C ALA A 23 9.14 -21.83 -0.09
N GLU A 24 8.27 -21.45 0.84
CA GLU A 24 7.35 -22.35 1.57
C GLU A 24 6.30 -22.99 0.65
N VAL A 25 5.84 -22.27 -0.38
CA VAL A 25 4.96 -22.89 -1.39
C VAL A 25 5.71 -23.74 -2.41
N GLY A 26 7.04 -23.91 -2.25
CA GLY A 26 7.87 -24.78 -3.07
C GLY A 26 8.48 -24.10 -4.30
N ALA A 27 8.55 -22.80 -4.36
CA ALA A 27 9.25 -22.10 -5.44
C ALA A 27 10.77 -22.04 -5.20
N THR A 28 11.56 -22.11 -6.28
CA THR A 28 12.97 -21.75 -6.26
C THR A 28 13.10 -20.23 -6.38
N VAL A 29 13.58 -19.54 -5.35
CA VAL A 29 13.56 -18.07 -5.29
C VAL A 29 14.96 -17.51 -5.51
N VAL A 30 15.14 -16.71 -6.56
CA VAL A 30 16.34 -15.90 -6.78
C VAL A 30 15.99 -14.44 -6.47
N GLY A 31 16.67 -13.87 -5.48
CA GLY A 31 16.47 -12.45 -5.12
C GLY A 31 17.33 -11.53 -5.98
N VAL A 32 16.85 -10.32 -6.21
CA VAL A 32 17.63 -9.22 -6.81
C VAL A 32 17.54 -8.01 -5.92
N GLY A 33 18.66 -7.37 -5.62
CA GLY A 33 18.70 -6.14 -4.83
C GLY A 33 20.06 -5.44 -4.88
N ASP A 34 20.12 -4.24 -4.33
CA ASP A 34 21.34 -3.43 -4.21
C ASP A 34 21.95 -3.50 -2.80
N THR A 35 21.26 -4.15 -1.86
CA THR A 35 21.79 -4.44 -0.53
C THR A 35 22.76 -5.63 -0.59
N PRO A 36 23.97 -5.57 0.03
CA PRO A 36 24.88 -6.70 0.10
C PRO A 36 24.23 -7.96 0.71
N LYS A 37 24.46 -9.14 0.11
CA LYS A 37 23.82 -10.41 0.51
C LYS A 37 23.96 -10.70 2.02
N HIS A 38 25.10 -10.38 2.65
CA HIS A 38 25.33 -10.63 4.07
C HIS A 38 24.50 -9.72 4.99
N MET A 39 24.05 -8.57 4.50
CA MET A 39 23.18 -7.61 5.21
C MET A 39 21.69 -7.93 5.08
N LEU A 40 21.28 -8.85 4.20
CA LEU A 40 19.90 -9.25 4.08
C LEU A 40 19.39 -9.85 5.42
N PRO A 41 18.13 -9.62 5.81
CA PRO A 41 17.53 -10.25 6.98
C PRO A 41 17.69 -11.77 6.95
N PRO A 42 17.96 -12.43 8.11
CA PRO A 42 18.18 -13.88 8.17
C PRO A 42 17.05 -14.70 7.55
N ARG A 43 15.79 -14.25 7.71
CA ARG A 43 14.60 -14.87 7.12
C ARG A 43 14.69 -14.87 5.58
N CYS A 44 15.01 -13.72 5.00
CA CYS A 44 15.18 -13.56 3.55
C CYS A 44 16.34 -14.45 3.03
N ARG A 45 17.51 -14.38 3.66
CA ARG A 45 18.69 -15.18 3.24
C ARG A 45 18.44 -16.69 3.22
N ARG A 46 17.68 -17.21 4.18
CA ARG A 46 17.36 -18.66 4.24
C ARG A 46 16.39 -19.10 3.15
N ALA A 47 15.52 -18.19 2.71
CA ALA A 47 14.51 -18.50 1.69
C ALA A 47 15.04 -18.38 0.25
N LEU A 48 16.13 -17.63 0.05
CA LEU A 48 16.73 -17.45 -1.27
C LEU A 48 17.64 -18.62 -1.65
N SER A 49 17.42 -19.20 -2.84
CA SER A 49 18.35 -20.16 -3.45
C SER A 49 19.59 -19.47 -4.00
N ASN A 50 19.42 -18.25 -4.54
CA ASN A 50 20.51 -17.40 -5.02
C ASN A 50 20.13 -15.92 -4.89
N TYR A 51 21.14 -15.04 -5.05
CA TYR A 51 20.94 -13.60 -4.98
C TYR A 51 21.83 -12.88 -5.99
N ILE A 52 21.22 -12.08 -6.84
CA ILE A 52 21.88 -11.19 -7.80
C ILE A 52 21.99 -9.82 -7.17
N GLN A 53 23.19 -9.37 -6.87
CA GLN A 53 23.43 -8.03 -6.37
C GLN A 53 23.71 -7.09 -7.53
N VAL A 54 22.88 -6.05 -7.68
CA VAL A 54 23.07 -4.96 -8.64
C VAL A 54 23.61 -3.73 -7.94
N ARG A 55 24.11 -2.77 -8.70
CA ARG A 55 24.68 -1.54 -8.17
C ARG A 55 23.62 -0.62 -7.57
N SER A 56 22.51 -0.47 -8.25
CA SER A 56 21.33 0.29 -7.80
C SER A 56 20.08 -0.20 -8.52
N LEU A 57 19.01 -0.45 -7.76
CA LEU A 57 17.70 -0.76 -8.35
C LEU A 57 17.01 0.48 -8.94
N PHE A 58 17.39 1.69 -8.52
CA PHE A 58 16.80 2.94 -9.00
C PHE A 58 17.41 3.42 -10.34
N ASP A 59 18.59 2.93 -10.74
CA ASP A 59 19.06 3.06 -12.11
C ASP A 59 18.47 1.91 -12.93
N GLU A 60 17.24 2.10 -13.36
CA GLU A 60 16.40 1.06 -13.97
C GLU A 60 17.05 0.42 -15.20
N ASP A 61 17.69 1.23 -16.06
CA ASP A 61 18.32 0.74 -17.29
C ASP A 61 19.64 -0.01 -17.01
N ALA A 62 20.44 0.46 -16.02
CA ALA A 62 21.63 -0.26 -15.59
C ALA A 62 21.24 -1.57 -14.89
N ALA A 63 20.26 -1.55 -13.96
CA ALA A 63 19.78 -2.74 -13.28
C ALA A 63 19.23 -3.78 -14.27
N LEU A 64 18.44 -3.33 -15.26
CA LEU A 64 17.95 -4.22 -16.32
C LEU A 64 19.09 -4.94 -17.04
N ARG A 65 20.13 -4.21 -17.47
CA ARG A 65 21.29 -4.80 -18.17
C ARG A 65 22.07 -5.75 -17.27
N GLU A 66 22.36 -5.36 -16.02
CA GLU A 66 23.10 -6.18 -15.06
C GLU A 66 22.35 -7.50 -14.78
N ILE A 67 21.04 -7.44 -14.46
CA ILE A 67 20.23 -8.63 -14.19
C ILE A 67 20.16 -9.57 -15.39
N VAL A 68 19.88 -9.03 -16.59
CA VAL A 68 19.77 -9.85 -17.81
C VAL A 68 21.10 -10.51 -18.15
N SER A 69 22.23 -9.81 -17.97
CA SER A 69 23.57 -10.36 -18.17
C SER A 69 23.86 -11.53 -17.23
N GLU A 70 23.61 -11.37 -15.93
CA GLU A 70 23.83 -12.40 -14.90
C GLU A 70 22.97 -13.64 -15.15
N VAL A 71 21.67 -13.41 -15.44
CA VAL A 71 20.74 -14.51 -15.69
C VAL A 71 21.11 -15.31 -16.94
N ARG A 72 21.52 -14.63 -18.03
CA ARG A 72 21.97 -15.28 -19.26
C ARG A 72 23.29 -16.06 -19.04
N ALA A 73 24.23 -15.47 -18.32
CA ALA A 73 25.49 -16.14 -18.01
C ALA A 73 25.28 -17.41 -17.16
N ALA A 74 24.31 -17.38 -16.25
CA ALA A 74 23.94 -18.54 -15.44
C ALA A 74 23.09 -19.59 -16.18
N GLY A 75 22.59 -19.29 -17.37
CA GLY A 75 21.70 -20.19 -18.14
C GLY A 75 20.37 -20.51 -17.45
N VAL A 76 19.90 -19.63 -16.58
CA VAL A 76 18.68 -19.85 -15.77
C VAL A 76 17.46 -19.26 -16.45
N HIS A 77 16.34 -19.97 -16.38
CA HIS A 77 15.02 -19.50 -16.81
C HIS A 77 14.11 -19.32 -15.62
N PHE A 78 13.25 -18.31 -15.67
CA PHE A 78 12.26 -18.03 -14.64
C PHE A 78 10.83 -18.19 -15.18
N ASP A 79 9.95 -18.78 -14.35
CA ASP A 79 8.52 -18.88 -14.63
C ASP A 79 7.81 -17.58 -14.25
N ARG A 80 8.35 -16.85 -13.27
CA ARG A 80 7.80 -15.59 -12.75
C ARG A 80 8.91 -14.58 -12.43
N ILE A 81 8.58 -13.29 -12.61
CA ILE A 81 9.37 -12.15 -12.12
C ILE A 81 8.43 -11.29 -11.33
N GLU A 82 8.68 -11.16 -10.01
CA GLU A 82 7.74 -10.52 -9.10
C GLU A 82 8.38 -9.39 -8.30
N THR A 83 7.53 -8.43 -7.93
CA THR A 83 7.83 -7.37 -6.96
C THR A 83 6.54 -6.96 -6.25
N LEU A 84 6.67 -6.55 -5.00
CA LEU A 84 5.58 -5.95 -4.22
C LEU A 84 5.95 -4.55 -3.73
N TRP A 85 7.06 -4.02 -4.23
CA TRP A 85 7.50 -2.65 -3.95
C TRP A 85 7.28 -1.76 -5.17
N GLU A 86 6.46 -0.75 -4.98
CA GLU A 86 5.96 0.10 -6.05
C GLU A 86 7.02 0.70 -6.99
N PRO A 87 8.19 1.20 -6.52
CA PRO A 87 9.23 1.71 -7.41
C PRO A 87 9.79 0.66 -8.39
N MET A 88 9.66 -0.63 -8.07
CA MET A 88 10.22 -1.72 -8.90
C MET A 88 9.25 -2.28 -9.93
N VAL A 89 8.01 -1.79 -9.97
CA VAL A 89 6.95 -2.31 -10.88
C VAL A 89 7.37 -2.20 -12.34
N MET A 90 7.97 -1.06 -12.75
CA MET A 90 8.42 -0.87 -14.13
C MET A 90 9.63 -1.73 -14.48
N LEU A 91 10.61 -1.85 -13.59
CA LEU A 91 11.76 -2.73 -13.80
C LEU A 91 11.31 -4.19 -13.94
N ALA A 92 10.39 -4.67 -13.10
CA ALA A 92 9.83 -6.02 -13.21
C ALA A 92 9.14 -6.23 -14.57
N ALA A 93 8.35 -5.27 -15.04
CA ALA A 93 7.67 -5.33 -16.32
C ALA A 93 8.65 -5.36 -17.51
N LYS A 94 9.70 -4.53 -17.48
CA LYS A 94 10.77 -4.54 -18.50
C LYS A 94 11.53 -5.86 -18.50
N LEU A 95 11.86 -6.41 -17.34
CA LEU A 95 12.50 -7.73 -17.22
C LEU A 95 11.63 -8.84 -17.81
N ARG A 96 10.33 -8.86 -17.48
CA ARG A 96 9.37 -9.82 -18.07
C ARG A 96 9.36 -9.74 -19.60
N LYS A 97 9.33 -8.53 -20.15
CA LYS A 97 9.35 -8.29 -21.61
C LYS A 97 10.64 -8.83 -22.27
N VAL A 98 11.80 -8.49 -21.70
CA VAL A 98 13.12 -8.85 -22.26
C VAL A 98 13.42 -10.35 -22.13
N MET A 99 12.93 -10.98 -21.05
CA MET A 99 13.18 -12.39 -20.75
C MET A 99 12.06 -13.31 -21.20
N GLY A 100 10.98 -12.79 -21.78
CA GLY A 100 9.84 -13.59 -22.25
C GLY A 100 9.02 -14.23 -21.13
N VAL A 101 9.07 -13.68 -19.90
CA VAL A 101 8.36 -14.21 -18.72
C VAL A 101 6.92 -13.64 -18.68
N PRO A 102 5.89 -14.44 -18.34
CA PRO A 102 4.51 -13.96 -18.20
C PRO A 102 4.33 -12.90 -17.11
N GLY A 103 3.28 -12.07 -17.25
CA GLY A 103 2.84 -11.04 -16.31
C GLY A 103 2.79 -9.65 -16.96
N LEU A 104 2.50 -8.62 -16.17
CA LEU A 104 2.32 -7.24 -16.64
C LEU A 104 3.47 -6.78 -17.53
N ARG A 105 3.15 -6.38 -18.75
CA ARG A 105 4.08 -5.72 -19.68
C ARG A 105 4.25 -4.24 -19.31
N PRO A 106 5.31 -3.56 -19.80
CA PRO A 106 5.54 -2.16 -19.47
C PRO A 106 4.33 -1.25 -19.74
N GLU A 107 3.64 -1.45 -20.84
CA GLU A 107 2.44 -0.71 -21.24
C GLU A 107 1.22 -0.96 -20.34
N GLN A 108 1.14 -2.15 -19.71
CA GLN A 108 0.11 -2.49 -18.71
C GLN A 108 0.52 -2.04 -17.31
N ALA A 109 1.82 -2.03 -17.00
CA ALA A 109 2.36 -1.63 -15.71
C ALA A 109 2.37 -0.10 -15.50
N LEU A 110 2.56 0.67 -16.60
CA LEU A 110 2.68 2.12 -16.55
C LEU A 110 1.47 2.81 -15.90
N PRO A 111 0.20 2.43 -16.15
CA PRO A 111 -0.95 3.03 -15.48
C PRO A 111 -0.95 2.88 -13.96
N PHE A 112 -0.27 1.89 -13.40
CA PHE A 112 -0.11 1.73 -11.94
C PHE A 112 0.97 2.65 -11.35
N ARG A 113 1.68 3.42 -12.19
CA ARG A 113 2.75 4.37 -11.82
C ARG A 113 2.46 5.79 -12.23
N ASP A 114 1.66 5.98 -13.24
CA ASP A 114 1.26 7.28 -13.78
C ASP A 114 -0.21 7.55 -13.46
N LYS A 115 -0.44 8.43 -12.48
CA LYS A 115 -1.78 8.76 -11.97
C LYS A 115 -2.71 9.38 -13.02
N GLU A 116 -2.14 10.08 -13.98
CA GLU A 116 -2.91 10.71 -15.06
C GLU A 116 -3.35 9.65 -16.08
N LEU A 117 -2.41 8.85 -16.57
CA LEU A 117 -2.71 7.75 -17.50
C LEU A 117 -3.68 6.74 -16.86
N MET A 118 -3.51 6.45 -15.56
CA MET A 118 -4.44 5.61 -14.78
C MET A 118 -5.87 6.13 -14.90
N LYS A 119 -6.10 7.40 -14.58
CA LYS A 119 -7.44 8.01 -14.61
C LYS A 119 -7.99 8.11 -16.02
N GLN A 120 -7.17 8.49 -17.02
CA GLN A 120 -7.61 8.52 -18.42
C GLN A 120 -8.12 7.17 -18.90
N LYS A 121 -7.45 6.07 -18.54
CA LYS A 121 -7.93 4.71 -18.86
C LYS A 121 -9.23 4.37 -18.16
N LEU A 122 -9.38 4.76 -16.90
CA LEU A 122 -10.59 4.50 -16.13
C LEU A 122 -11.76 5.35 -16.61
N ASP A 123 -11.55 6.62 -16.95
CA ASP A 123 -12.56 7.49 -17.53
C ASP A 123 -13.06 6.94 -18.88
N ALA A 124 -12.13 6.46 -19.73
CA ALA A 124 -12.49 5.81 -20.99
C ALA A 124 -13.31 4.53 -20.80
N ALA A 125 -13.15 3.87 -19.63
CA ALA A 125 -13.97 2.70 -19.23
C ALA A 125 -15.27 3.10 -18.51
N GLY A 126 -15.59 4.39 -18.38
CA GLY A 126 -16.80 4.88 -17.70
C GLY A 126 -16.74 4.76 -16.17
N ILE A 127 -15.55 4.64 -15.58
CA ILE A 127 -15.38 4.56 -14.12
C ILE A 127 -15.21 5.98 -13.58
N ARG A 128 -15.95 6.32 -12.52
CA ARG A 128 -15.90 7.64 -11.89
C ARG A 128 -14.58 7.87 -11.17
N THR A 129 -13.71 8.70 -11.76
CA THR A 129 -12.49 9.23 -11.14
C THR A 129 -12.71 10.67 -10.65
N PRO A 130 -11.88 11.25 -9.76
CA PRO A 130 -11.90 12.69 -9.52
C PRO A 130 -11.73 13.45 -10.84
N ARG A 131 -12.45 14.56 -11.05
CA ARG A 131 -12.13 15.45 -12.18
C ARG A 131 -10.67 15.84 -12.06
N HIS A 132 -9.89 15.76 -13.13
CA HIS A 132 -8.44 15.91 -13.05
C HIS A 132 -7.85 16.55 -14.30
N ALA A 133 -6.64 17.10 -14.14
CA ALA A 133 -5.83 17.60 -15.23
C ALA A 133 -4.34 17.50 -14.88
N SER A 134 -3.53 17.13 -15.87
CA SER A 134 -2.07 17.18 -15.79
C SER A 134 -1.59 18.59 -16.11
N CYS A 135 -0.74 19.15 -15.25
CA CYS A 135 -0.28 20.54 -15.34
C CYS A 135 1.24 20.59 -15.19
N SER A 136 1.93 21.26 -16.13
CA SER A 136 3.39 21.44 -16.13
C SER A 136 3.83 22.88 -15.80
N ASP A 137 2.89 23.82 -15.69
CA ASP A 137 3.15 25.22 -15.37
C ASP A 137 1.97 25.86 -14.62
N GLU A 138 2.20 27.05 -14.08
CA GLU A 138 1.20 27.82 -13.34
C GLU A 138 -0.06 28.12 -14.17
N ARG A 139 0.09 28.44 -15.46
CA ARG A 139 -1.03 28.75 -16.34
C ARG A 139 -1.99 27.56 -16.48
N SER A 140 -1.44 26.36 -16.70
CA SER A 140 -2.21 25.12 -16.80
C SER A 140 -2.87 24.76 -15.48
N VAL A 141 -2.20 24.99 -14.32
CA VAL A 141 -2.80 24.81 -12.99
C VAL A 141 -4.01 25.70 -12.81
N ARG A 142 -3.90 27.02 -13.09
CA ARG A 142 -5.02 27.95 -12.95
C ARG A 142 -6.19 27.61 -13.87
N ALA A 143 -5.92 27.25 -15.12
CA ALA A 143 -6.96 26.80 -16.06
C ALA A 143 -7.66 25.50 -15.59
N ALA A 144 -6.92 24.58 -15.01
CA ALA A 144 -7.49 23.37 -14.41
C ALA A 144 -8.40 23.70 -13.21
N VAL A 145 -7.97 24.60 -12.33
CA VAL A 145 -8.75 25.06 -11.18
C VAL A 145 -10.07 25.72 -11.60
N GLU A 146 -10.03 26.61 -12.62
CA GLU A 146 -11.26 27.22 -13.16
C GLU A 146 -12.27 26.17 -13.68
N LYS A 147 -11.77 25.10 -14.30
CA LYS A 147 -12.61 24.02 -14.84
C LYS A 147 -13.13 23.08 -13.77
N ILE A 148 -12.30 22.73 -12.78
CA ILE A 148 -12.62 21.73 -11.75
C ILE A 148 -13.45 22.37 -10.62
N GLY A 149 -13.07 23.56 -10.16
CA GLY A 149 -13.65 24.25 -9.02
C GLY A 149 -13.07 23.79 -7.68
N TYR A 150 -13.08 24.68 -6.69
CA TYR A 150 -12.63 24.38 -5.32
C TYR A 150 -13.63 23.52 -4.54
N PRO A 151 -13.17 22.75 -3.52
CA PRO A 151 -11.77 22.51 -3.18
C PRO A 151 -11.10 21.53 -4.13
N ILE A 152 -9.77 21.65 -4.29
CA ILE A 152 -8.95 20.80 -5.15
C ILE A 152 -7.79 20.16 -4.39
N MET A 153 -7.20 19.14 -5.01
CA MET A 153 -5.92 18.56 -4.61
C MET A 153 -4.87 18.85 -5.68
N ILE A 154 -3.67 19.26 -5.26
CA ILE A 154 -2.50 19.35 -6.13
C ILE A 154 -1.47 18.34 -5.63
N LYS A 155 -1.02 17.44 -6.49
CA LYS A 155 -0.06 16.37 -6.13
C LYS A 155 0.84 15.99 -7.31
N PRO A 156 2.05 15.44 -7.06
CA PRO A 156 2.90 14.88 -8.13
C PRO A 156 2.18 13.77 -8.89
N ILE A 157 2.39 13.68 -10.21
CA ILE A 157 1.85 12.59 -11.04
C ILE A 157 2.44 11.25 -10.60
N ALA A 158 3.76 11.19 -10.36
CA ALA A 158 4.44 10.02 -9.82
C ALA A 158 4.81 10.26 -8.35
N GLY A 159 4.36 9.38 -7.47
CA GLY A 159 4.62 9.49 -6.02
C GLY A 159 3.76 8.51 -5.24
N ALA A 160 4.12 8.28 -3.98
CA ALA A 160 3.41 7.43 -3.05
C ALA A 160 3.34 8.06 -1.65
N GLY A 161 2.38 7.62 -0.83
CA GLY A 161 2.32 8.01 0.57
C GLY A 161 1.98 9.47 0.82
N SER A 162 1.22 10.13 -0.07
CA SER A 162 0.76 11.52 0.06
C SER A 162 1.90 12.57 0.16
N ALA A 163 3.11 12.26 -0.31
CA ALA A 163 4.19 13.24 -0.39
C ALA A 163 3.82 14.36 -1.37
N ASP A 164 4.14 15.62 -1.03
CA ASP A 164 3.82 16.83 -1.82
C ASP A 164 2.35 16.92 -2.27
N THR A 165 1.44 16.38 -1.47
CA THR A 165 -0.01 16.43 -1.71
C THR A 165 -0.62 17.57 -0.90
N HIS A 166 -1.23 18.54 -1.59
CA HIS A 166 -1.79 19.74 -0.99
C HIS A 166 -3.27 19.88 -1.33
N ARG A 167 -4.10 20.08 -0.30
CA ARG A 167 -5.47 20.53 -0.48
C ARG A 167 -5.46 22.07 -0.62
N VAL A 168 -6.25 22.57 -1.56
CA VAL A 168 -6.47 23.99 -1.78
C VAL A 168 -7.97 24.24 -1.68
N ASN A 169 -8.38 25.03 -0.69
CA ASN A 169 -9.80 25.26 -0.40
C ASN A 169 -10.40 26.41 -1.21
N ASP A 170 -9.60 27.40 -1.54
CA ASP A 170 -10.02 28.59 -2.26
C ASP A 170 -8.83 29.26 -2.98
N ALA A 171 -9.12 30.37 -3.66
CA ALA A 171 -8.13 31.10 -4.45
C ALA A 171 -6.99 31.71 -3.60
N SER A 172 -7.22 32.00 -2.33
CA SER A 172 -6.19 32.61 -1.47
C SER A 172 -5.05 31.64 -1.13
N GLU A 173 -5.33 30.33 -1.10
CA GLU A 173 -4.34 29.29 -0.82
C GLU A 173 -3.56 28.85 -2.09
N LEU A 174 -4.09 29.13 -3.28
CA LEU A 174 -3.56 28.59 -4.53
C LEU A 174 -2.13 29.04 -4.83
N ASP A 175 -1.82 30.32 -4.65
CA ASP A 175 -0.49 30.87 -4.94
C ASP A 175 0.60 30.26 -4.07
N ASP A 176 0.31 30.06 -2.81
CA ASP A 176 1.21 29.40 -1.86
C ASP A 176 1.50 27.96 -2.25
N VAL A 177 0.47 27.23 -2.70
CA VAL A 177 0.65 25.83 -3.10
C VAL A 177 1.38 25.72 -4.44
N ILE A 178 1.11 26.58 -5.41
CA ILE A 178 1.88 26.67 -6.65
C ILE A 178 3.36 26.92 -6.33
N ALA A 179 3.65 27.84 -5.41
CA ALA A 179 5.04 28.14 -5.01
C ALA A 179 5.72 26.92 -4.37
N LYS A 180 5.01 26.19 -3.49
CA LYS A 180 5.50 24.96 -2.83
C LYS A 180 5.77 23.82 -3.80
N THR A 181 4.98 23.71 -4.86
CA THR A 181 5.08 22.60 -5.82
C THR A 181 5.95 22.91 -7.05
N ARG A 182 6.59 24.09 -7.12
CA ARG A 182 7.46 24.52 -8.25
C ARG A 182 8.60 23.55 -8.58
N HIS A 183 9.07 22.79 -7.60
CA HIS A 183 10.12 21.79 -7.79
C HIS A 183 9.62 20.51 -8.46
N VAL A 184 8.30 20.33 -8.58
CA VAL A 184 7.67 19.17 -9.21
C VAL A 184 7.42 19.50 -10.68
N PRO A 185 8.04 18.76 -11.64
CA PRO A 185 7.95 19.08 -13.06
C PRO A 185 6.51 19.03 -13.61
N VAL A 186 5.73 18.05 -13.13
CA VAL A 186 4.33 17.88 -13.56
C VAL A 186 3.48 17.49 -12.35
N VAL A 187 2.42 18.24 -12.11
CA VAL A 187 1.44 17.99 -11.05
C VAL A 187 0.10 17.57 -11.63
N SER A 188 -0.63 16.75 -10.89
CA SER A 188 -2.06 16.50 -11.11
C SER A 188 -2.86 17.50 -10.26
N VAL A 189 -3.79 18.21 -10.90
CA VAL A 189 -4.82 19.01 -10.22
C VAL A 189 -6.11 18.21 -10.26
N GLU A 190 -6.67 17.94 -9.09
CA GLU A 190 -7.80 17.01 -8.96
C GLU A 190 -8.91 17.59 -8.09
N GLU A 191 -10.14 17.21 -8.38
CA GLU A 191 -11.29 17.41 -7.49
C GLU A 191 -10.98 16.84 -6.10
N PHE A 192 -11.20 17.63 -5.05
CA PHE A 192 -11.16 17.09 -3.70
C PHE A 192 -12.46 16.33 -3.41
N VAL A 193 -12.35 15.03 -3.26
CA VAL A 193 -13.52 14.18 -2.98
C VAL A 193 -13.74 14.12 -1.48
N GLU A 194 -14.88 14.64 -1.00
CA GLU A 194 -15.34 14.43 0.36
C GLU A 194 -16.08 13.10 0.48
N GLY A 195 -15.79 12.36 1.58
CA GLY A 195 -16.38 11.06 1.83
C GLY A 195 -15.54 10.20 2.77
N ARG A 196 -16.07 9.05 3.12
CA ARG A 196 -15.33 8.01 3.84
C ARG A 196 -14.38 7.34 2.85
N GLU A 197 -13.15 7.10 3.29
CA GLU A 197 -12.11 6.53 2.45
C GLU A 197 -11.89 5.07 2.80
N TYR A 198 -11.97 4.23 1.78
CA TYR A 198 -11.83 2.78 1.87
C TYR A 198 -10.73 2.27 0.95
N THR A 199 -10.25 1.06 1.22
CA THR A 199 -9.43 0.31 0.27
C THR A 199 -10.23 -0.83 -0.36
N PHE A 200 -9.71 -1.32 -1.49
CA PHE A 200 -10.07 -2.58 -2.09
C PHE A 200 -8.77 -3.27 -2.49
N ASP A 201 -8.33 -4.19 -1.64
CA ASP A 201 -7.05 -4.88 -1.79
C ASP A 201 -7.31 -6.27 -2.35
N THR A 202 -6.55 -6.70 -3.37
CA THR A 202 -6.80 -7.99 -4.00
C THR A 202 -5.56 -8.84 -4.15
N ILE A 203 -5.74 -10.15 -4.10
CA ILE A 203 -4.80 -11.14 -4.65
C ILE A 203 -5.45 -11.70 -5.91
N CYS A 204 -4.83 -11.43 -7.06
CA CYS A 204 -5.31 -11.87 -8.36
C CYS A 204 -4.42 -12.98 -8.94
N ALA A 205 -5.03 -13.82 -9.76
CA ALA A 205 -4.33 -14.73 -10.66
C ALA A 205 -5.12 -14.92 -11.96
N ASN A 206 -4.40 -14.87 -13.09
CA ASN A 206 -4.98 -15.06 -14.43
C ASN A 206 -6.19 -14.15 -14.70
N GLY A 207 -6.08 -12.87 -14.31
CA GLY A 207 -7.13 -11.87 -14.50
C GLY A 207 -8.33 -12.00 -13.55
N ARG A 208 -8.25 -12.83 -12.51
CA ARG A 208 -9.34 -13.05 -11.55
C ARG A 208 -8.87 -12.76 -10.13
N PRO A 209 -9.61 -11.98 -9.34
CA PRO A 209 -9.38 -11.88 -7.92
C PRO A 209 -9.74 -13.21 -7.24
N LEU A 210 -8.76 -13.80 -6.57
CA LEU A 210 -8.93 -15.01 -5.73
C LEU A 210 -9.29 -14.65 -4.30
N PHE A 211 -8.92 -13.44 -3.89
CA PHE A 211 -9.21 -12.86 -2.59
C PHE A 211 -9.34 -11.35 -2.74
N TYR A 212 -10.22 -10.76 -1.95
CA TYR A 212 -10.26 -9.32 -1.75
C TYR A 212 -10.52 -8.97 -0.29
N ASN A 213 -10.02 -7.79 0.09
CA ASN A 213 -10.14 -7.21 1.41
C ASN A 213 -10.63 -5.76 1.27
N VAL A 214 -11.38 -5.28 2.25
CA VAL A 214 -11.78 -3.88 2.35
C VAL A 214 -11.33 -3.33 3.69
N CYS A 215 -10.61 -2.23 3.66
CA CYS A 215 -10.26 -1.49 4.87
C CYS A 215 -10.95 -0.13 4.87
N TRP A 216 -11.26 0.35 6.06
CA TRP A 216 -11.74 1.70 6.33
C TRP A 216 -10.66 2.52 7.04
N TYR A 217 -10.26 3.67 6.47
CA TYR A 217 -9.34 4.61 7.10
C TYR A 217 -10.06 5.53 8.09
N ARG A 218 -9.54 5.64 9.32
CA ARG A 218 -10.10 6.46 10.40
C ARG A 218 -9.00 7.22 11.16
N PRO A 219 -8.87 8.54 10.99
CA PRO A 219 -9.44 9.32 9.91
C PRO A 219 -8.76 8.99 8.57
N ARG A 220 -9.29 9.58 7.50
CA ARG A 220 -8.68 9.43 6.16
C ARG A 220 -7.20 9.88 6.15
N PRO A 221 -6.36 9.28 5.26
CA PRO A 221 -4.90 9.48 5.26
C PRO A 221 -4.45 10.94 5.23
N LEU A 222 -5.15 11.81 4.50
CA LEU A 222 -4.80 13.24 4.46
C LEU A 222 -4.84 13.87 5.86
N ILE A 223 -5.89 13.62 6.65
CA ILE A 223 -5.99 14.12 8.03
C ILE A 223 -4.93 13.45 8.90
N ALA A 224 -4.76 12.15 8.76
CA ALA A 224 -3.76 11.40 9.52
C ALA A 224 -2.33 11.91 9.28
N ARG A 225 -2.03 12.46 8.11
CA ARG A 225 -0.71 12.99 7.77
C ARG A 225 -0.52 14.49 8.08
N THR A 226 -1.59 15.22 8.35
CA THR A 226 -1.51 16.66 8.63
C THR A 226 -1.71 16.97 10.11
N VAL A 227 -2.34 16.06 10.90
CA VAL A 227 -2.68 16.28 12.30
C VAL A 227 -1.89 15.31 13.18
N GLN A 228 -0.92 15.84 13.95
CA GLN A 228 0.02 15.02 14.72
C GLN A 228 -0.64 14.24 15.87
N TRP A 229 -1.60 14.82 16.56
CA TRP A 229 -2.18 14.23 17.79
C TRP A 229 -3.26 13.19 17.57
N VAL A 230 -3.64 12.91 16.33
CA VAL A 230 -4.55 11.82 16.05
C VAL A 230 -3.83 10.47 16.14
N SER A 231 -4.55 9.43 16.55
CA SER A 231 -4.11 8.04 16.46
C SER A 231 -4.79 7.41 15.24
N PRO A 232 -4.12 7.41 14.06
CA PRO A 232 -4.73 6.86 12.85
C PRO A 232 -5.05 5.39 13.02
N GLN A 233 -6.15 4.98 12.40
CA GLN A 233 -6.61 3.60 12.40
C GLN A 233 -6.85 3.12 10.98
N VAL A 234 -6.57 1.86 10.72
CA VAL A 234 -7.02 1.15 9.51
C VAL A 234 -7.82 -0.06 9.96
N VAL A 235 -9.06 -0.16 9.50
CA VAL A 235 -9.99 -1.20 9.97
C VAL A 235 -10.34 -2.13 8.83
N VAL A 236 -9.87 -3.37 8.88
CA VAL A 236 -10.30 -4.44 7.98
C VAL A 236 -11.73 -4.84 8.33
N LEU A 237 -12.61 -4.83 7.35
CA LEU A 237 -14.01 -5.21 7.51
C LEU A 237 -14.19 -6.71 7.26
N ARG A 238 -14.74 -7.41 8.27
CA ARG A 238 -15.12 -8.82 8.16
C ARG A 238 -16.19 -9.04 7.10
N ASP A 239 -17.20 -8.16 7.08
CA ASP A 239 -18.34 -8.25 6.19
C ASP A 239 -18.35 -7.06 5.21
N PRO A 240 -17.53 -7.10 4.13
CA PRO A 240 -17.48 -6.02 3.14
C PRO A 240 -18.65 -6.07 2.14
N ASP A 241 -19.42 -7.17 2.12
CA ASP A 241 -20.51 -7.40 1.17
C ASP A 241 -21.83 -6.75 1.61
N THR A 242 -21.73 -5.64 2.36
CA THR A 242 -22.92 -4.85 2.77
C THR A 242 -23.45 -4.02 1.60
N PRO A 243 -24.77 -3.71 1.57
CA PRO A 243 -25.36 -2.87 0.50
C PRO A 243 -24.63 -1.55 0.29
N GLU A 244 -24.14 -0.93 1.36
CA GLU A 244 -23.42 0.35 1.34
C GLU A 244 -22.11 0.29 0.55
N LEU A 245 -21.40 -0.85 0.56
CA LEU A 245 -20.08 -1.00 -0.07
C LEU A 245 -20.13 -1.66 -1.45
N GLN A 246 -21.30 -2.15 -1.89
CA GLN A 246 -21.45 -2.92 -3.14
C GLN A 246 -20.98 -2.15 -4.38
N ASP A 247 -21.27 -0.86 -4.45
CA ASP A 247 -20.86 -0.03 -5.59
C ASP A 247 -19.34 0.14 -5.63
N GLY A 248 -18.69 0.29 -4.48
CA GLY A 248 -17.23 0.32 -4.37
C GLY A 248 -16.59 -1.00 -4.79
N LEU A 249 -17.16 -2.14 -4.38
CA LEU A 249 -16.68 -3.46 -4.79
C LEU A 249 -16.83 -3.67 -6.30
N ARG A 250 -17.99 -3.30 -6.88
CA ARG A 250 -18.19 -3.35 -8.33
C ARG A 250 -17.17 -2.49 -9.07
N MET A 251 -16.96 -1.26 -8.61
CA MET A 251 -15.96 -0.37 -9.17
C MET A 251 -14.57 -1.00 -9.12
N GLY A 252 -14.18 -1.61 -7.98
CA GLY A 252 -12.89 -2.28 -7.85
C GLY A 252 -12.69 -3.40 -8.89
N MET A 253 -13.70 -4.23 -9.12
CA MET A 253 -13.66 -5.25 -10.17
C MET A 253 -13.56 -4.66 -11.57
N GLN A 254 -14.27 -3.56 -11.84
CA GLN A 254 -14.18 -2.85 -13.12
C GLN A 254 -12.80 -2.22 -13.35
N VAL A 255 -12.19 -1.65 -12.31
CA VAL A 255 -10.84 -1.08 -12.33
C VAL A 255 -9.81 -2.15 -12.69
N LEU A 256 -9.83 -3.31 -12.04
CA LEU A 256 -8.92 -4.42 -12.36
C LEU A 256 -9.02 -4.83 -13.84
N LYS A 257 -10.26 -4.91 -14.36
CA LYS A 257 -10.52 -5.25 -15.76
C LYS A 257 -10.04 -4.15 -16.71
N ALA A 258 -10.32 -2.88 -16.42
CA ALA A 258 -9.95 -1.74 -17.27
C ALA A 258 -8.42 -1.54 -17.35
N LEU A 259 -7.71 -1.87 -16.27
CA LEU A 259 -6.25 -1.82 -16.21
C LEU A 259 -5.57 -3.14 -16.61
N GLU A 260 -6.35 -4.14 -17.02
CA GLU A 260 -5.86 -5.45 -17.47
C GLU A 260 -4.91 -6.13 -16.46
N PHE A 261 -5.26 -6.05 -15.15
CA PHE A 261 -4.42 -6.62 -14.11
C PHE A 261 -4.56 -8.14 -14.08
N GLU A 262 -3.44 -8.86 -14.26
CA GLU A 262 -3.45 -10.32 -14.40
C GLU A 262 -3.21 -11.05 -13.07
N SER A 263 -2.08 -10.82 -12.42
CA SER A 263 -1.67 -11.60 -11.25
C SER A 263 -0.84 -10.77 -10.29
N GLY A 264 -0.98 -11.05 -9.00
CA GLY A 264 -0.27 -10.37 -7.93
C GLY A 264 -1.21 -9.68 -6.93
N PHE A 265 -0.66 -8.76 -6.15
CA PHE A 265 -1.42 -7.87 -5.27
C PHE A 265 -1.82 -6.58 -5.98
N THR A 266 -3.02 -6.07 -5.64
CA THR A 266 -3.35 -4.65 -5.84
C THR A 266 -3.82 -4.03 -4.53
N HIS A 267 -3.56 -2.75 -4.39
CA HIS A 267 -4.05 -1.89 -3.33
C HIS A 267 -4.73 -0.70 -3.97
N MET A 268 -6.06 -0.64 -3.89
CA MET A 268 -6.88 0.43 -4.44
C MET A 268 -7.50 1.24 -3.32
N GLU A 269 -7.46 2.56 -3.43
CA GLU A 269 -8.14 3.51 -2.55
C GLU A 269 -9.36 4.10 -3.28
N TRP A 270 -10.46 4.30 -2.55
CA TRP A 270 -11.71 4.84 -3.10
C TRP A 270 -12.53 5.54 -2.02
N TYR A 271 -13.43 6.39 -2.46
CA TYR A 271 -14.25 7.23 -1.60
C TYR A 271 -15.72 6.88 -1.72
N LEU A 272 -16.41 6.81 -0.58
CA LEU A 272 -17.86 6.75 -0.48
C LEU A 272 -18.36 8.09 0.05
N LYS A 273 -19.03 8.85 -0.81
CA LYS A 273 -19.65 10.14 -0.44
C LYS A 273 -20.94 9.92 0.35
N ASP A 274 -21.37 10.92 1.10
CA ASP A 274 -22.64 10.87 1.85
C ASP A 274 -23.86 10.72 0.93
N SER A 275 -23.73 11.11 -0.34
CA SER A 275 -24.75 10.87 -1.38
C SER A 275 -24.88 9.42 -1.82
N GLY A 276 -23.96 8.53 -1.40
CA GLY A 276 -23.84 7.17 -1.89
C GLY A 276 -22.99 7.03 -3.17
N GLU A 277 -22.55 8.15 -3.78
CA GLU A 277 -21.65 8.10 -4.94
C GLU A 277 -20.28 7.52 -4.54
N VAL A 278 -19.81 6.56 -5.31
CA VAL A 278 -18.44 6.03 -5.18
C VAL A 278 -17.51 6.68 -6.18
N VAL A 279 -16.32 7.04 -5.73
CA VAL A 279 -15.31 7.69 -6.56
C VAL A 279 -13.98 6.96 -6.38
N PHE A 280 -13.34 6.61 -7.49
CA PHE A 280 -12.01 6.03 -7.51
C PHE A 280 -10.98 7.01 -6.92
N GLY A 281 -10.01 6.51 -6.18
CA GLY A 281 -8.89 7.31 -5.66
C GLY A 281 -7.60 7.02 -6.42
N GLU A 282 -7.00 5.88 -6.12
CA GLU A 282 -5.74 5.42 -6.67
C GLU A 282 -5.65 3.89 -6.61
N ILE A 283 -4.83 3.27 -7.48
CA ILE A 283 -4.50 1.84 -7.38
C ILE A 283 -3.02 1.61 -7.63
N GLY A 284 -2.39 0.78 -6.79
CA GLY A 284 -1.03 0.29 -6.98
C GLY A 284 -0.99 -1.22 -7.23
N ALA A 285 -0.08 -1.66 -8.11
CA ALA A 285 0.21 -3.09 -8.32
C ALA A 285 1.16 -3.60 -7.21
N ARG A 286 0.71 -3.54 -5.97
CA ARG A 286 1.47 -3.88 -4.76
C ARG A 286 0.53 -4.19 -3.59
N VAL A 287 1.07 -4.73 -2.52
CA VAL A 287 0.37 -4.85 -1.24
C VAL A 287 0.23 -3.48 -0.56
N GLY A 288 -0.82 -3.27 0.19
CA GLY A 288 -0.99 -2.11 1.07
C GLY A 288 0.08 -2.05 2.15
N GLY A 289 0.55 -0.85 2.47
CA GLY A 289 1.54 -0.63 3.52
C GLY A 289 0.97 -0.72 4.94
N ALA A 290 1.78 -0.28 5.93
CA ALA A 290 1.32 -0.12 7.31
C ALA A 290 0.76 -1.41 7.95
N ARG A 291 1.43 -2.55 7.72
CA ARG A 291 1.04 -3.86 8.29
C ARG A 291 -0.34 -4.37 7.83
N MET A 292 -0.81 -3.92 6.69
CA MET A 292 -2.13 -4.29 6.18
C MET A 292 -2.23 -5.80 5.90
N ILE A 293 -1.15 -6.42 5.43
CA ILE A 293 -1.11 -7.88 5.22
C ILE A 293 -1.27 -8.66 6.54
N ASP A 294 -0.68 -8.17 7.64
CA ASP A 294 -0.86 -8.80 8.96
C ASP A 294 -2.31 -8.69 9.43
N GLN A 295 -2.97 -7.56 9.15
CA GLN A 295 -4.39 -7.40 9.45
C GLN A 295 -5.25 -8.38 8.65
N MET A 296 -4.92 -8.60 7.35
CA MET A 296 -5.58 -9.63 6.53
C MET A 296 -5.39 -11.02 7.14
N ASN A 297 -4.18 -11.35 7.63
CA ASN A 297 -3.91 -12.62 8.29
C ASN A 297 -4.78 -12.78 9.55
N PHE A 298 -4.84 -11.76 10.40
CA PHE A 298 -5.65 -11.79 11.62
C PHE A 298 -7.16 -11.77 11.37
N SER A 299 -7.61 -11.18 10.26
CA SER A 299 -9.01 -11.16 9.87
C SER A 299 -9.50 -12.53 9.41
N ASN A 300 -8.63 -13.27 8.71
CA ASN A 300 -8.99 -14.52 8.04
C ASN A 300 -8.45 -15.77 8.75
N ASP A 301 -7.65 -15.61 9.82
CA ASP A 301 -6.88 -16.70 10.44
C ASP A 301 -6.13 -17.53 9.39
N ALA A 302 -5.52 -16.87 8.42
CA ALA A 302 -4.87 -17.46 7.24
C ALA A 302 -3.56 -16.75 6.92
N ASP A 303 -2.63 -17.45 6.28
CA ASP A 303 -1.38 -16.87 5.81
C ASP A 303 -1.54 -16.30 4.39
N MET A 304 -1.76 -14.99 4.29
CA MET A 304 -1.91 -14.29 3.03
C MET A 304 -0.57 -14.01 2.32
N TYR A 305 0.58 -14.16 2.99
CA TYR A 305 1.89 -14.22 2.35
C TYR A 305 1.98 -15.46 1.45
N CYS A 306 1.67 -16.63 2.02
CA CYS A 306 1.56 -17.88 1.26
C CYS A 306 0.39 -17.85 0.27
N GLY A 307 -0.71 -17.16 0.60
CA GLY A 307 -1.84 -16.93 -0.30
C GLY A 307 -1.40 -16.27 -1.61
N TRP A 308 -0.66 -15.15 -1.52
CA TRP A 308 -0.09 -14.48 -2.68
C TRP A 308 0.94 -15.34 -3.42
N ALA A 309 1.86 -15.96 -2.69
CA ALA A 309 2.90 -16.79 -3.30
C ALA A 309 2.30 -17.95 -4.12
N ALA A 310 1.27 -18.62 -3.60
CA ALA A 310 0.57 -19.67 -4.33
C ALA A 310 -0.25 -19.12 -5.51
N ALA A 311 -0.83 -17.93 -5.39
CA ALA A 311 -1.55 -17.29 -6.48
C ALA A 311 -0.64 -17.00 -7.68
N VAL A 312 0.53 -16.40 -7.46
CA VAL A 312 1.47 -16.08 -8.54
C VAL A 312 2.17 -17.32 -9.12
N CYS A 313 2.42 -18.34 -8.28
CA CYS A 313 3.09 -19.56 -8.72
C CYS A 313 2.15 -20.59 -9.36
N TYR A 314 0.93 -20.73 -8.85
CA TYR A 314 0.03 -21.84 -9.17
C TYR A 314 -1.39 -21.41 -9.57
N GLY A 315 -1.70 -20.11 -9.59
CA GLY A 315 -3.02 -19.61 -9.96
C GLY A 315 -4.14 -19.90 -8.96
N LYS A 316 -3.81 -20.19 -7.69
CA LYS A 316 -4.76 -20.51 -6.62
C LYS A 316 -4.24 -20.03 -5.26
N LEU A 317 -5.12 -19.87 -4.29
CA LEU A 317 -4.71 -19.59 -2.91
C LEU A 317 -4.07 -20.85 -2.27
N ALA A 318 -3.16 -20.63 -1.31
CA ALA A 318 -2.50 -21.71 -0.59
C ALA A 318 -3.47 -22.53 0.28
N GLN A 319 -4.52 -21.85 0.79
CA GLN A 319 -5.55 -22.42 1.66
C GLN A 319 -6.88 -21.73 1.45
N PRO A 320 -8.02 -22.34 1.83
CA PRO A 320 -9.30 -21.64 1.91
C PRO A 320 -9.21 -20.43 2.85
N VAL A 321 -9.90 -19.36 2.49
CA VAL A 321 -9.93 -18.12 3.27
C VAL A 321 -11.35 -17.84 3.73
N GLN A 322 -11.52 -17.59 5.04
CA GLN A 322 -12.79 -17.23 5.65
C GLN A 322 -12.59 -15.98 6.51
N ARG A 323 -13.43 -14.98 6.33
CA ARG A 323 -13.40 -13.75 7.13
C ARG A 323 -14.03 -14.00 8.49
N ASN A 324 -13.21 -14.06 9.53
CA ASN A 324 -13.63 -14.36 10.90
C ASN A 324 -13.81 -13.13 11.77
N HIS A 325 -12.96 -12.09 11.54
CA HIS A 325 -12.87 -10.94 12.42
C HIS A 325 -12.78 -9.62 11.65
N ASN A 326 -13.36 -8.57 12.24
CA ASN A 326 -12.92 -7.21 11.97
C ASN A 326 -11.60 -6.98 12.71
N VAL A 327 -10.65 -6.31 12.06
CA VAL A 327 -9.31 -6.07 12.63
C VAL A 327 -8.96 -4.61 12.50
N ALA A 328 -8.58 -3.98 13.60
CA ALA A 328 -8.14 -2.59 13.58
C ALA A 328 -6.68 -2.50 14.00
N ILE A 329 -5.85 -1.81 13.20
CA ILE A 329 -4.55 -1.31 13.63
C ILE A 329 -4.70 0.15 14.07
N ILE A 330 -4.07 0.50 15.19
CA ILE A 330 -4.08 1.84 15.75
C ILE A 330 -2.65 2.30 15.91
N PHE A 331 -2.26 3.33 15.17
CA PHE A 331 -0.92 3.90 15.24
C PHE A 331 -0.82 4.94 16.35
N LYS A 332 0.28 4.89 17.10
CA LYS A 332 0.54 5.83 18.20
C LYS A 332 1.65 6.80 17.84
N ARG A 333 1.47 8.04 18.28
CA ARG A 333 2.44 9.13 18.18
C ARG A 333 2.66 9.69 19.57
N ALA A 334 3.92 9.75 19.97
CA ALA A 334 4.26 10.31 21.29
C ALA A 334 4.00 11.82 21.31
N GLN A 335 3.57 12.31 22.45
CA GLN A 335 3.50 13.73 22.77
C GLN A 335 4.88 14.21 23.23
N GLY A 336 5.30 15.41 22.83
CA GLY A 336 6.65 15.94 23.09
C GLY A 336 7.68 15.44 22.11
N ASP A 337 8.94 15.72 22.37
CA ASP A 337 10.08 15.38 21.50
C ASP A 337 11.15 14.61 22.29
N GLY A 338 12.13 14.02 21.59
CA GLY A 338 13.22 13.30 22.24
C GLY A 338 12.95 11.82 22.46
N ARG A 339 13.15 11.34 23.69
CA ARG A 339 13.00 9.91 24.05
C ARG A 339 11.67 9.64 24.75
N ILE A 340 11.12 8.45 24.51
CA ILE A 340 9.93 7.99 25.24
C ILE A 340 10.28 7.93 26.73
N GLN A 341 9.56 8.69 27.55
CA GLN A 341 9.73 8.76 29.00
C GLN A 341 8.72 7.87 29.72
N LYS A 342 7.50 7.75 29.15
CA LYS A 342 6.37 7.13 29.82
C LYS A 342 5.33 6.63 28.82
N ILE A 343 4.68 5.53 29.17
CA ILE A 343 3.50 5.00 28.47
C ILE A 343 2.38 4.88 29.49
N ASP A 344 1.36 5.74 29.37
CA ASP A 344 0.21 5.76 30.25
C ASP A 344 -0.93 4.90 29.69
N GLY A 345 -1.76 4.35 30.58
CA GLY A 345 -3.00 3.67 30.26
C GLY A 345 -2.86 2.25 29.71
N LEU A 346 -1.67 1.83 29.23
CA LEU A 346 -1.46 0.53 28.60
C LEU A 346 -1.87 -0.65 29.49
N ALA A 347 -1.44 -0.68 30.77
CA ALA A 347 -1.77 -1.77 31.70
C ALA A 347 -3.29 -1.91 31.91
N ARG A 348 -3.99 -0.77 32.05
CA ARG A 348 -5.46 -0.74 32.18
C ARG A 348 -6.14 -1.25 30.91
N TYR A 349 -5.66 -0.83 29.75
CA TYR A 349 -6.19 -1.28 28.47
C TYR A 349 -6.01 -2.78 28.31
N MET A 350 -4.81 -3.29 28.56
CA MET A 350 -4.49 -4.74 28.45
C MET A 350 -5.28 -5.59 29.46
N SER A 351 -5.50 -5.09 30.68
CA SER A 351 -6.37 -5.76 31.67
C SER A 351 -7.80 -5.96 31.16
N ARG A 352 -8.32 -4.98 30.37
CA ARG A 352 -9.70 -5.01 29.88
C ARG A 352 -9.85 -5.71 28.53
N PHE A 353 -8.93 -5.46 27.61
CA PHE A 353 -9.05 -5.85 26.20
C PHE A 353 -7.92 -6.73 25.71
N GLY A 354 -6.97 -7.12 26.56
CA GLY A 354 -5.75 -7.84 26.16
C GLY A 354 -5.99 -9.12 25.38
N GLN A 355 -7.10 -9.84 25.67
CA GLN A 355 -7.48 -11.06 24.92
C GLN A 355 -7.81 -10.80 23.44
N HIS A 356 -8.11 -9.55 23.07
CA HIS A 356 -8.42 -9.14 21.70
C HIS A 356 -7.23 -8.48 21.01
N VAL A 357 -6.13 -8.20 21.73
CA VAL A 357 -4.90 -7.65 21.17
C VAL A 357 -4.08 -8.78 20.56
N VAL A 358 -3.92 -8.75 19.24
CA VAL A 358 -3.18 -9.78 18.49
C VAL A 358 -1.77 -9.36 18.12
N SER A 359 -1.47 -8.06 18.21
CA SER A 359 -0.11 -7.54 18.05
C SER A 359 0.02 -6.23 18.81
N LEU A 360 1.17 -6.03 19.43
CA LEU A 360 1.52 -4.80 20.14
C LEU A 360 3.00 -4.51 19.91
N ASP A 361 3.30 -3.39 19.28
CA ASP A 361 4.66 -2.92 19.00
C ASP A 361 4.72 -1.41 19.27
N LEU A 362 4.99 -1.04 20.50
CA LEU A 362 5.21 0.35 20.93
C LEU A 362 6.69 0.57 21.21
N LEU A 363 7.22 1.74 20.87
CA LEU A 363 8.56 2.12 21.28
C LEU A 363 8.69 2.03 22.80
N PRO A 364 9.71 1.33 23.31
CA PRO A 364 9.92 1.23 24.75
C PRO A 364 10.40 2.56 25.35
N VAL A 365 10.23 2.72 26.65
CA VAL A 365 10.83 3.82 27.43
C VAL A 365 12.34 3.87 27.17
N GLY A 366 12.88 5.06 26.93
CA GLY A 366 14.28 5.31 26.56
C GLY A 366 14.54 5.32 25.04
N ALA A 367 13.67 4.78 24.20
CA ALA A 367 13.83 4.83 22.74
C ALA A 367 13.55 6.24 22.21
N HIS A 368 14.30 6.68 21.21
CA HIS A 368 13.99 7.90 20.47
C HIS A 368 12.69 7.75 19.70
N ARG A 369 11.82 8.75 19.77
CA ARG A 369 10.62 8.80 18.95
C ARG A 369 10.99 8.87 17.47
N ARG A 370 10.11 8.31 16.63
CA ARG A 370 10.28 8.34 15.18
C ARG A 370 9.69 9.63 14.59
N ASN A 371 10.21 10.01 13.42
CA ASN A 371 9.56 11.07 12.64
C ASN A 371 8.26 10.51 12.02
N TRP A 372 7.12 10.90 12.59
CA TRP A 372 5.81 10.41 12.18
C TRP A 372 5.41 10.78 10.74
N LEU A 373 6.08 11.78 10.12
CA LEU A 373 5.88 12.12 8.71
C LEU A 373 6.63 11.16 7.76
N GLN A 374 7.69 10.51 8.26
CA GLN A 374 8.54 9.63 7.47
C GLN A 374 8.24 8.14 7.66
N THR A 375 7.45 7.78 8.67
CA THR A 375 7.11 6.38 8.94
C THR A 375 5.62 6.16 9.11
N LEU A 376 5.08 5.16 8.41
CA LEU A 376 3.67 4.79 8.51
C LEU A 376 3.32 4.22 9.90
N ILE A 377 4.26 3.52 10.55
CA ILE A 377 4.02 2.90 11.86
C ILE A 377 4.22 3.86 13.05
N SER A 378 4.65 5.11 12.80
CA SER A 378 4.87 6.14 13.83
C SER A 378 5.70 5.64 15.02
N ASP A 379 5.34 5.96 16.27
CA ASP A 379 6.04 5.50 17.48
C ASP A 379 5.55 4.13 17.96
N GLY A 380 4.80 3.44 17.11
CA GLY A 380 4.30 2.09 17.32
C GLY A 380 2.81 1.94 17.06
N TYR A 381 2.30 0.73 17.30
CA TYR A 381 0.90 0.38 17.03
C TYR A 381 0.42 -0.74 17.93
N ALA A 382 -0.91 -0.89 17.99
CA ALA A 382 -1.58 -2.12 18.42
C ALA A 382 -2.49 -2.62 17.30
N ILE A 383 -2.67 -3.94 17.23
CA ILE A 383 -3.70 -4.56 16.40
C ILE A 383 -4.68 -5.28 17.31
N VAL A 384 -5.96 -4.95 17.17
CA VAL A 384 -7.05 -5.59 17.88
C VAL A 384 -7.99 -6.25 16.90
N ARG A 385 -8.67 -7.34 17.32
CA ARG A 385 -9.67 -8.02 16.50
C ARG A 385 -10.93 -8.40 17.27
N HIS A 386 -12.06 -8.37 16.59
CA HIS A 386 -13.34 -8.83 17.14
C HIS A 386 -14.31 -9.21 16.01
N PRO A 387 -15.18 -10.24 16.17
CA PRO A 387 -16.17 -10.57 15.14
C PRO A 387 -17.21 -9.47 14.91
N HIS A 388 -17.56 -8.68 15.93
CA HIS A 388 -18.50 -7.55 15.82
C HIS A 388 -17.75 -6.25 15.56
N LEU A 389 -18.15 -5.52 14.50
CA LEU A 389 -17.51 -4.28 14.07
C LEU A 389 -17.51 -3.21 15.16
N GLU A 390 -18.68 -2.91 15.74
CA GLU A 390 -18.83 -1.88 16.78
C GLU A 390 -17.91 -2.11 17.99
N THR A 391 -17.77 -3.37 18.39
CA THR A 391 -16.85 -3.73 19.49
C THR A 391 -15.39 -3.53 19.08
N CYS A 392 -15.03 -3.91 17.85
CA CYS A 392 -13.69 -3.67 17.32
C CYS A 392 -13.35 -2.18 17.27
N LEU A 393 -14.28 -1.36 16.77
CA LEU A 393 -14.15 0.11 16.72
C LEU A 393 -14.02 0.71 18.11
N ALA A 394 -14.88 0.31 19.05
CA ALA A 394 -14.82 0.80 20.43
C ALA A 394 -13.48 0.48 21.11
N MET A 395 -12.93 -0.71 20.89
CA MET A 395 -11.58 -1.06 21.39
C MET A 395 -10.50 -0.22 20.74
N ALA A 396 -10.58 -0.01 19.42
CA ALA A 396 -9.60 0.79 18.68
C ALA A 396 -9.63 2.26 19.14
N ASP A 397 -10.81 2.85 19.31
CA ASP A 397 -10.98 4.22 19.81
C ASP A 397 -10.43 4.37 21.25
N ARG A 398 -10.71 3.38 22.10
CA ARG A 398 -10.15 3.35 23.47
C ARG A 398 -8.63 3.22 23.48
N PHE A 399 -8.03 2.41 22.60
CA PHE A 399 -6.57 2.36 22.49
C PHE A 399 -6.01 3.73 22.07
N GLY A 400 -6.64 4.36 21.09
CA GLY A 400 -6.25 5.68 20.59
C GLY A 400 -6.28 6.75 21.69
N THR A 401 -7.32 6.76 22.54
CA THR A 401 -7.55 7.78 23.57
C THR A 401 -6.87 7.45 24.90
N ASP A 402 -6.94 6.21 25.36
CA ASP A 402 -6.56 5.86 26.72
C ASP A 402 -5.06 5.49 26.86
N VAL A 403 -4.42 5.05 25.77
CA VAL A 403 -2.98 4.74 25.75
C VAL A 403 -2.21 5.94 25.18
N GLN A 404 -1.33 6.54 26.00
CA GLN A 404 -0.56 7.71 25.61
C GLN A 404 0.94 7.48 25.82
N LEU A 405 1.73 7.84 24.80
CA LEU A 405 3.19 7.86 24.85
C LEU A 405 3.63 9.30 25.08
N HIS A 406 4.55 9.52 26.01
CA HIS A 406 5.13 10.83 26.31
C HIS A 406 6.63 10.77 26.04
N ALA A 407 7.15 11.77 25.33
CA ALA A 407 8.56 11.94 25.05
C ALA A 407 9.06 13.28 25.64
N GLY A 408 10.36 13.30 26.01
CA GLY A 408 11.04 14.47 26.57
C GLY A 408 12.54 14.30 26.62
#